data_61355295f2806fc351232a1d0ab4f9b9
#
_entry.id   61355295f2806fc351232a1d0ab4f9b9
#
_cell.length_a   1.000
_cell.length_b   1.000
_cell.length_c   1.000
_cell.angle_alpha   90.00
_cell.angle_beta   90.00
_cell.angle_gamma   90.00
#
_symmetry.space_group_name_H-M   'P 1'
#
loop_
_entity.id
_entity.type
_entity.pdbx_description
1 polymer ?
#
loop_
_entity_poly.entity_id
_entity_poly.type
_entity_poly.pdbx_seq_one_letter_code
_entity_poly.pdbx_strand_id
1 'polypeptide(L)'
;MKHLCSAGFMLLALSLPLPLWADESIPGQSLESLLDFARNNNPELAAMRYEADAAGERITPAGALADPKLRTEFRDITRFGEQNATLSPSRVGSTRYLLMQDLPWYGKRELKQGVAEMEAEAAQGRARGTWAEIAARIKVAHTQRYVVQHNELLAREVLDLMNRLEKIAQVRYAGGLAAQQDVIRAQVEQTGMRNDLIMLENENNLLRARLNALLSRPIAARLADAERLRPIPAPARLDFATLEDRLHGRNPQLFTEEARIKAAEKTRELTYKNRYPDLTFGVSPIQYQNAVKEWEVMVELNIPLQQSSRRAQERESESMLSAARSRKEAAANQLLGELAENLSGIEAARRIETLTTTSLLPQAELTFKAALAGYETGKVDFATVLEAQRQIRQARQNQLKAQSDAQMRLAEIEKLLGEEL
;
A
#
# COMPACT_ATOMS: atom_id res chain seq x y z
N MET A 1 -39.36 56.67 -47.03
CA MET A 1 -39.69 55.32 -47.55
C MET A 1 -39.13 54.26 -46.70
N LYS A 2 -40.01 53.47 -46.23
CA LYS A 2 -39.87 52.41 -45.23
C LYS A 2 -39.03 51.24 -45.73
N HIS A 3 -38.11 50.72 -44.93
CA HIS A 3 -37.73 49.29 -44.99
C HIS A 3 -37.62 48.73 -43.60
N LEU A 4 -38.53 47.80 -43.26
CA LEU A 4 -38.55 46.89 -42.14
C LEU A 4 -37.40 45.88 -42.30
N CYS A 5 -36.56 45.71 -41.29
CA CYS A 5 -35.73 44.52 -41.12
C CYS A 5 -36.33 43.66 -40.00
N SER A 6 -36.82 42.50 -40.41
CA SER A 6 -37.31 41.41 -39.55
C SER A 6 -36.11 40.73 -38.88
N ALA A 7 -36.01 40.76 -37.54
CA ALA A 7 -35.04 40.00 -36.75
C ALA A 7 -35.63 38.62 -36.43
N GLY A 8 -35.09 37.59 -37.11
CA GLY A 8 -35.37 36.18 -36.80
C GLY A 8 -34.65 35.75 -35.52
N PHE A 9 -35.39 35.48 -34.47
CA PHE A 9 -34.85 34.89 -33.21
C PHE A 9 -34.64 33.41 -33.43
N MET A 10 -33.37 33.00 -33.62
CA MET A 10 -33.01 31.61 -33.72
C MET A 10 -32.80 31.04 -32.29
N LEU A 11 -33.77 30.27 -31.77
CA LEU A 11 -33.67 29.55 -30.50
C LEU A 11 -32.66 28.43 -30.68
N LEU A 12 -31.44 28.62 -30.16
CA LEU A 12 -30.44 27.59 -30.02
C LEU A 12 -30.81 26.73 -28.76
N ALA A 13 -31.44 25.60 -29.01
CA ALA A 13 -31.68 24.61 -27.96
C ALA A 13 -30.33 24.03 -27.51
N LEU A 14 -29.81 24.50 -26.35
CA LEU A 14 -28.68 23.88 -25.65
C LEU A 14 -29.14 22.52 -25.09
N SER A 15 -28.90 21.44 -25.83
CA SER A 15 -28.96 20.09 -25.31
C SER A 15 -27.77 19.87 -24.37
N LEU A 16 -27.96 20.17 -23.09
CA LEU A 16 -27.06 19.69 -22.04
C LEU A 16 -27.12 18.15 -22.05
N PRO A 17 -25.98 17.45 -22.21
CA PRO A 17 -25.95 16.01 -21.98
C PRO A 17 -26.24 15.80 -20.49
N LEU A 18 -27.39 15.21 -20.18
CA LEU A 18 -27.65 14.63 -18.88
C LEU A 18 -26.50 13.64 -18.62
N PRO A 19 -25.81 13.72 -17.48
CA PRO A 19 -24.87 12.68 -17.13
C PRO A 19 -25.68 11.37 -17.06
N LEU A 20 -25.40 10.43 -17.98
CA LEU A 20 -25.75 9.03 -17.75
C LEU A 20 -25.10 8.67 -16.42
N TRP A 21 -25.90 8.55 -15.41
CA TRP A 21 -25.50 7.85 -14.20
C TRP A 21 -25.31 6.41 -14.66
N ALA A 22 -24.09 6.03 -15.01
CA ALA A 22 -23.68 4.64 -15.09
C ALA A 22 -24.09 4.07 -13.74
N ASP A 23 -24.87 3.01 -13.75
CA ASP A 23 -25.22 2.22 -12.58
C ASP A 23 -23.88 1.70 -12.01
N GLU A 24 -23.23 2.52 -11.18
CA GLU A 24 -21.99 2.14 -10.50
C GLU A 24 -22.38 0.98 -9.59
N SER A 25 -22.10 -0.22 -10.03
CA SER A 25 -22.24 -1.42 -9.22
C SER A 25 -21.62 -1.13 -7.85
N ILE A 26 -22.44 -1.16 -6.81
CA ILE A 26 -22.00 -0.87 -5.44
C ILE A 26 -20.86 -1.86 -5.12
N PRO A 27 -19.61 -1.39 -4.91
CA PRO A 27 -18.50 -2.31 -4.66
C PRO A 27 -18.69 -3.02 -3.31
N GLY A 28 -18.15 -4.23 -3.19
CA GLY A 28 -18.13 -4.97 -1.93
C GLY A 28 -18.77 -6.35 -1.97
N GLN A 29 -19.54 -6.68 -3.01
CA GLN A 29 -20.10 -8.02 -3.19
C GLN A 29 -19.00 -9.07 -3.37
N SER A 30 -17.99 -8.76 -4.17
CA SER A 30 -16.79 -9.58 -4.32
C SER A 30 -15.53 -8.81 -3.87
N LEU A 31 -14.53 -9.56 -3.44
CA LEU A 31 -13.24 -8.99 -3.07
C LEU A 31 -12.54 -8.34 -4.28
N GLU A 32 -12.65 -8.97 -5.46
CA GLU A 32 -12.06 -8.49 -6.70
C GLU A 32 -12.56 -7.08 -7.05
N SER A 33 -13.86 -6.82 -6.88
CA SER A 33 -14.46 -5.50 -7.12
C SER A 33 -13.86 -4.40 -6.23
N LEU A 34 -13.52 -4.74 -4.99
CA LEU A 34 -12.85 -3.82 -4.05
C LEU A 34 -11.40 -3.57 -4.44
N LEU A 35 -10.67 -4.62 -4.82
CA LEU A 35 -9.27 -4.51 -5.22
C LEU A 35 -9.12 -3.69 -6.51
N ASP A 36 -9.96 -3.95 -7.52
CA ASP A 36 -9.95 -3.20 -8.78
C ASP A 36 -10.30 -1.73 -8.55
N PHE A 37 -11.29 -1.46 -7.73
CA PHE A 37 -11.65 -0.08 -7.38
C PHE A 37 -10.50 0.64 -6.68
N ALA A 38 -9.87 0.00 -5.69
CA ALA A 38 -8.73 0.57 -4.96
C ALA A 38 -7.52 0.80 -5.86
N ARG A 39 -7.21 -0.15 -6.77
CA ARG A 39 -6.07 -0.06 -7.69
C ARG A 39 -6.14 1.19 -8.58
N ASN A 40 -7.36 1.60 -8.93
CA ASN A 40 -7.59 2.73 -9.83
C ASN A 40 -7.79 4.07 -9.09
N ASN A 41 -8.24 4.05 -7.84
CA ASN A 41 -8.68 5.26 -7.15
C ASN A 41 -7.89 5.58 -5.87
N ASN A 42 -7.02 4.69 -5.38
CA ASN A 42 -6.32 4.92 -4.12
C ASN A 42 -5.17 5.95 -4.29
N PRO A 43 -5.21 7.10 -3.58
CA PRO A 43 -4.21 8.16 -3.72
C PRO A 43 -2.83 7.79 -3.16
N GLU A 44 -2.75 6.91 -2.15
CA GLU A 44 -1.47 6.42 -1.62
C GLU A 44 -0.71 5.63 -2.69
N LEU A 45 -1.42 4.77 -3.43
CA LEU A 45 -0.85 4.04 -4.56
C LEU A 45 -0.47 4.98 -5.71
N ALA A 46 -1.32 5.97 -6.02
CA ALA A 46 -1.04 6.96 -7.05
C ALA A 46 0.22 7.78 -6.71
N ALA A 47 0.37 8.22 -5.45
CA ALA A 47 1.56 8.92 -4.99
C ALA A 47 2.84 8.11 -5.19
N MET A 48 2.83 6.82 -4.81
CA MET A 48 3.98 5.94 -4.99
C MET A 48 4.33 5.69 -6.47
N ARG A 49 3.33 5.64 -7.34
CA ARG A 49 3.54 5.54 -8.80
C ARG A 49 4.20 6.81 -9.35
N TYR A 50 3.69 7.99 -8.98
CA TYR A 50 4.30 9.26 -9.39
C TYR A 50 5.72 9.44 -8.84
N GLU A 51 6.00 8.96 -7.62
CA GLU A 51 7.37 8.95 -7.09
C GLU A 51 8.30 8.03 -7.90
N ALA A 52 7.81 6.87 -8.33
CA ALA A 52 8.56 5.95 -9.18
C ALA A 52 8.79 6.56 -10.58
N ASP A 53 7.78 7.20 -11.19
CA ASP A 53 7.89 7.92 -12.45
C ASP A 53 8.89 9.08 -12.34
N ALA A 54 8.80 9.87 -11.26
CA ALA A 54 9.75 10.96 -11.01
C ALA A 54 11.20 10.47 -10.80
N ALA A 55 11.38 9.29 -10.18
CA ALA A 55 12.70 8.66 -10.08
C ALA A 55 13.21 8.22 -11.46
N GLY A 56 12.34 7.71 -12.34
CA GLY A 56 12.67 7.40 -13.72
C GLY A 56 13.15 8.63 -14.52
N GLU A 57 12.47 9.76 -14.36
CA GLU A 57 12.85 11.01 -15.03
C GLU A 57 14.22 11.57 -14.56
N ARG A 58 14.69 11.20 -13.36
CA ARG A 58 16.03 11.60 -12.85
C ARG A 58 17.18 10.89 -13.55
N ILE A 59 16.95 9.80 -14.28
CA ILE A 59 17.97 9.02 -14.96
C ILE A 59 18.67 9.87 -16.02
N THR A 60 17.90 10.57 -16.86
CA THR A 60 18.43 11.40 -17.95
C THR A 60 19.34 12.54 -17.45
N PRO A 61 18.89 13.39 -16.50
CA PRO A 61 19.74 14.46 -15.95
C PRO A 61 20.98 13.93 -15.21
N ALA A 62 20.90 12.76 -14.55
CA ALA A 62 22.04 12.19 -13.84
C ALA A 62 23.22 11.85 -14.77
N GLY A 63 22.92 11.44 -16.02
CA GLY A 63 23.90 11.17 -17.06
C GLY A 63 24.22 12.37 -17.95
N ALA A 64 23.51 13.49 -17.85
CA ALA A 64 23.76 14.65 -18.69
C ALA A 64 25.08 15.36 -18.40
N LEU A 65 25.62 16.06 -19.40
CA LEU A 65 26.67 17.04 -19.14
C LEU A 65 26.07 18.25 -18.41
N ALA A 66 26.86 18.87 -17.54
CA ALA A 66 26.49 20.15 -16.97
C ALA A 66 26.30 21.20 -18.09
N ASP A 67 25.40 22.15 -17.89
CA ASP A 67 25.18 23.22 -18.87
C ASP A 67 26.48 24.03 -19.10
N PRO A 68 26.72 24.49 -20.32
CA PRO A 68 27.81 25.41 -20.62
C PRO A 68 27.68 26.70 -19.81
N LYS A 69 28.80 27.18 -19.26
CA LYS A 69 28.83 28.40 -18.45
C LYS A 69 29.41 29.53 -19.29
N LEU A 70 28.68 30.63 -19.44
CA LEU A 70 29.19 31.86 -20.04
C LEU A 70 29.60 32.83 -18.94
N ARG A 71 30.89 33.22 -18.94
CA ARG A 71 31.46 34.23 -18.04
C ARG A 71 31.89 35.43 -18.84
N THR A 72 31.42 36.60 -18.48
CA THR A 72 31.87 37.87 -19.05
C THR A 72 32.70 38.59 -18.01
N GLU A 73 33.94 38.95 -18.39
CA GLU A 73 34.89 39.68 -17.55
C GLU A 73 35.24 41.02 -18.19
N PHE A 74 34.95 42.09 -17.46
CA PHE A 74 35.38 43.43 -17.86
C PHE A 74 36.72 43.74 -17.17
N ARG A 75 37.74 44.03 -17.98
CA ARG A 75 39.09 44.37 -17.46
C ARG A 75 39.31 45.85 -17.68
N ASP A 76 39.87 46.52 -16.70
CA ASP A 76 40.18 47.94 -16.67
C ASP A 76 38.94 48.81 -17.02
N ILE A 77 37.99 48.82 -16.09
CA ILE A 77 36.71 49.55 -16.19
C ILE A 77 36.87 51.05 -16.20
N THR A 78 38.03 51.55 -15.79
CA THR A 78 38.40 52.98 -15.76
C THR A 78 39.34 53.38 -16.89
N ARG A 79 39.81 52.44 -17.75
CA ARG A 79 40.76 52.66 -18.82
C ARG A 79 41.98 53.44 -18.34
N PHE A 80 42.74 52.83 -17.41
CA PHE A 80 43.91 53.40 -16.75
C PHE A 80 43.66 54.72 -16.03
N GLY A 81 42.40 54.97 -15.59
CA GLY A 81 42.02 56.20 -14.88
C GLY A 81 41.61 57.37 -15.80
N GLU A 82 41.60 57.17 -17.13
CA GLU A 82 41.28 58.20 -18.11
C GLU A 82 39.77 58.55 -18.13
N GLN A 83 38.92 57.67 -17.54
CA GLN A 83 37.45 57.83 -17.55
C GLN A 83 36.82 57.34 -16.24
N ASN A 84 35.58 57.74 -16.01
CA ASN A 84 34.76 57.17 -14.89
C ASN A 84 34.49 55.69 -15.20
N ALA A 85 34.38 54.89 -14.12
CA ALA A 85 34.09 53.43 -14.20
C ALA A 85 32.86 53.18 -15.09
N THR A 86 33.01 52.25 -16.06
CA THR A 86 31.95 51.88 -17.00
C THR A 86 31.95 50.37 -17.20
N LEU A 87 30.77 49.80 -17.45
CA LEU A 87 30.60 48.40 -17.89
C LEU A 87 30.30 48.25 -19.37
N SER A 88 30.54 49.30 -20.17
CA SER A 88 30.36 49.26 -21.61
C SER A 88 31.52 48.52 -22.27
N PRO A 89 31.28 47.38 -22.98
CA PRO A 89 32.34 46.60 -23.65
C PRO A 89 33.24 47.38 -24.59
N SER A 90 32.72 48.44 -25.20
CA SER A 90 33.46 49.30 -26.12
C SER A 90 34.32 50.38 -25.40
N ARG A 91 34.09 50.61 -24.11
CA ARG A 91 34.76 51.66 -23.33
C ARG A 91 35.76 51.14 -22.31
N VAL A 92 35.62 49.89 -21.88
CA VAL A 92 36.57 49.24 -20.95
C VAL A 92 37.88 48.90 -21.70
N GLY A 93 38.95 48.62 -20.96
CA GLY A 93 40.22 48.22 -21.56
C GLY A 93 40.12 46.94 -22.41
N SER A 94 39.46 45.91 -21.89
CA SER A 94 39.03 44.76 -22.67
C SER A 94 37.83 44.05 -22.04
N THR A 95 37.06 43.32 -22.88
CA THR A 95 35.96 42.43 -22.43
C THR A 95 36.25 41.02 -22.90
N ARG A 96 36.32 40.08 -21.97
CA ARG A 96 36.49 38.66 -22.24
C ARG A 96 35.15 37.92 -22.08
N TYR A 97 34.77 37.18 -23.09
CA TYR A 97 33.58 36.33 -23.09
C TYR A 97 34.05 34.87 -23.07
N LEU A 98 34.05 34.25 -21.89
CA LEU A 98 34.53 32.89 -21.71
C LEU A 98 33.37 31.89 -21.66
N LEU A 99 33.25 31.05 -22.69
CA LEU A 99 32.35 29.92 -22.70
C LEU A 99 33.09 28.68 -22.19
N MET A 100 32.57 28.05 -21.15
CA MET A 100 33.20 26.90 -20.48
C MET A 100 32.26 25.70 -20.47
N GLN A 101 32.82 24.50 -20.64
CA GLN A 101 32.14 23.22 -20.52
C GLN A 101 32.88 22.32 -19.58
N ASP A 102 32.19 21.87 -18.51
CA ASP A 102 32.73 20.87 -17.58
C ASP A 102 32.56 19.47 -18.20
N LEU A 103 33.65 18.71 -18.18
CA LEU A 103 33.72 17.32 -18.67
C LEU A 103 34.21 16.41 -17.55
N PRO A 104 33.28 15.73 -16.85
CA PRO A 104 33.69 14.72 -15.86
C PRO A 104 34.52 13.62 -16.50
N TRP A 105 35.42 13.04 -15.71
CA TRP A 105 36.24 11.94 -16.20
C TRP A 105 35.42 10.79 -16.76
N TYR A 106 35.97 10.12 -17.74
CA TYR A 106 35.31 9.03 -18.48
C TYR A 106 34.72 7.97 -17.53
N GLY A 107 33.46 7.63 -17.77
CA GLY A 107 32.66 6.64 -16.99
C GLY A 107 32.02 7.19 -15.70
N LYS A 108 32.31 8.44 -15.26
CA LYS A 108 31.63 9.01 -14.08
C LYS A 108 30.16 9.30 -14.37
N ARG A 109 29.84 9.75 -15.58
CA ARG A 109 28.46 10.06 -15.99
C ARG A 109 27.61 8.80 -16.10
N GLU A 110 28.15 7.77 -16.75
CA GLU A 110 27.49 6.46 -16.87
C GLU A 110 27.23 5.83 -15.50
N LEU A 111 28.17 5.99 -14.55
CA LEU A 111 27.94 5.50 -13.18
C LEU A 111 26.87 6.31 -12.44
N LYS A 112 26.86 7.64 -12.58
CA LYS A 112 25.80 8.49 -12.01
C LYS A 112 24.43 8.13 -12.59
N GLN A 113 24.34 7.94 -13.89
CA GLN A 113 23.13 7.47 -14.55
C GLN A 113 22.71 6.10 -14.02
N GLY A 114 23.65 5.16 -13.91
CA GLY A 114 23.36 3.83 -13.41
C GLY A 114 22.96 3.79 -11.92
N VAL A 115 23.43 4.73 -11.08
CA VAL A 115 22.91 4.89 -9.72
C VAL A 115 21.45 5.31 -9.77
N ALA A 116 21.11 6.33 -10.58
CA ALA A 116 19.74 6.82 -10.74
C ALA A 116 18.79 5.73 -11.31
N GLU A 117 19.27 4.89 -12.23
CA GLU A 117 18.54 3.72 -12.75
C GLU A 117 18.15 2.76 -11.61
N MET A 118 19.11 2.39 -10.76
CA MET A 118 18.86 1.48 -9.64
C MET A 118 17.95 2.12 -8.56
N GLU A 119 18.07 3.43 -8.35
CA GLU A 119 17.17 4.17 -7.46
C GLU A 119 15.71 4.19 -8.01
N ALA A 120 15.55 4.30 -9.33
CA ALA A 120 14.25 4.21 -9.99
C ALA A 120 13.66 2.79 -9.86
N GLU A 121 14.48 1.73 -10.05
CA GLU A 121 14.04 0.34 -9.78
C GLU A 121 13.59 0.16 -8.32
N ALA A 122 14.35 0.71 -7.37
CA ALA A 122 13.97 0.67 -5.95
C ALA A 122 12.64 1.41 -5.68
N ALA A 123 12.38 2.53 -6.36
CA ALA A 123 11.11 3.25 -6.26
C ALA A 123 9.93 2.44 -6.83
N GLN A 124 10.13 1.74 -7.96
CA GLN A 124 9.13 0.82 -8.50
C GLN A 124 8.84 -0.34 -7.55
N GLY A 125 9.88 -0.88 -6.89
CA GLY A 125 9.72 -1.91 -5.87
C GLY A 125 8.86 -1.43 -4.70
N ARG A 126 9.07 -0.20 -4.22
CA ARG A 126 8.23 0.42 -3.18
C ARG A 126 6.77 0.57 -3.62
N ALA A 127 6.53 1.03 -4.85
CA ALA A 127 5.16 1.16 -5.37
C ALA A 127 4.42 -0.19 -5.44
N ARG A 128 5.13 -1.28 -5.82
CA ARG A 128 4.58 -2.64 -5.78
C ARG A 128 4.30 -3.09 -4.34
N GLY A 129 5.20 -2.80 -3.40
CA GLY A 129 5.03 -3.11 -1.98
C GLY A 129 3.83 -2.39 -1.38
N THR A 130 3.64 -1.11 -1.70
CA THR A 130 2.47 -0.32 -1.26
C THR A 130 1.17 -0.93 -1.78
N TRP A 131 1.13 -1.39 -3.04
CA TRP A 131 -0.04 -2.09 -3.56
C TRP A 131 -0.32 -3.39 -2.79
N ALA A 132 0.70 -4.21 -2.54
CA ALA A 132 0.55 -5.46 -1.79
C ALA A 132 0.00 -5.21 -0.37
N GLU A 133 0.47 -4.15 0.30
CA GLU A 133 0.00 -3.73 1.62
C GLU A 133 -1.47 -3.26 1.58
N ILE A 134 -1.85 -2.39 0.64
CA ILE A 134 -3.23 -1.92 0.46
C ILE A 134 -4.16 -3.10 0.17
N ALA A 135 -3.76 -3.99 -0.73
CA ALA A 135 -4.53 -5.18 -1.07
C ALA A 135 -4.74 -6.09 0.15
N ALA A 136 -3.71 -6.32 0.95
CA ALA A 136 -3.82 -7.12 2.18
C ALA A 136 -4.78 -6.46 3.19
N ARG A 137 -4.70 -5.14 3.41
CA ARG A 137 -5.62 -4.41 4.29
C ARG A 137 -7.07 -4.51 3.82
N ILE A 138 -7.33 -4.45 2.51
CA ILE A 138 -8.67 -4.62 1.94
C ILE A 138 -9.16 -6.05 2.17
N LYS A 139 -8.33 -7.05 1.90
CA LYS A 139 -8.64 -8.48 2.11
C LYS A 139 -9.01 -8.76 3.56
N VAL A 140 -8.22 -8.25 4.49
CA VAL A 140 -8.49 -8.37 5.95
C VAL A 140 -9.80 -7.69 6.32
N ALA A 141 -10.02 -6.44 5.91
CA ALA A 141 -11.24 -5.70 6.26
C ALA A 141 -12.50 -6.32 5.64
N HIS A 142 -12.41 -6.86 4.41
CA HIS A 142 -13.50 -7.60 3.77
C HIS A 142 -13.83 -8.89 4.55
N THR A 143 -12.82 -9.65 4.95
CA THR A 143 -12.98 -10.86 5.76
C THR A 143 -13.63 -10.54 7.11
N GLN A 144 -13.15 -9.52 7.81
CA GLN A 144 -13.73 -9.10 9.09
C GLN A 144 -15.20 -8.69 8.93
N ARG A 145 -15.55 -7.95 7.86
CA ARG A 145 -16.91 -7.57 7.58
C ARG A 145 -17.82 -8.77 7.32
N TYR A 146 -17.35 -9.77 6.57
CA TYR A 146 -18.06 -11.04 6.38
C TYR A 146 -18.38 -11.71 7.72
N VAL A 147 -17.40 -11.79 8.62
CA VAL A 147 -17.57 -12.41 9.94
C VAL A 147 -18.57 -11.66 10.80
N VAL A 148 -18.52 -10.33 10.81
CA VAL A 148 -19.46 -9.49 11.56
C VAL A 148 -20.90 -9.68 11.04
N GLN A 149 -21.11 -9.71 9.74
CA GLN A 149 -22.41 -9.96 9.12
C GLN A 149 -22.96 -11.34 9.47
N HIS A 150 -22.13 -12.38 9.49
CA HIS A 150 -22.54 -13.73 9.85
C HIS A 150 -22.81 -13.87 11.36
N ASN A 151 -22.05 -13.17 12.21
CA ASN A 151 -22.35 -13.09 13.63
C ASN A 151 -23.66 -12.35 13.92
N GLU A 152 -23.97 -11.32 13.12
CA GLU A 152 -25.26 -10.62 13.21
C GLU A 152 -26.43 -11.55 12.86
N LEU A 153 -26.31 -12.33 11.78
CA LEU A 153 -27.31 -13.35 11.41
C LEU A 153 -27.47 -14.38 12.53
N LEU A 154 -26.38 -14.90 13.08
CA LEU A 154 -26.40 -15.84 14.18
C LEU A 154 -27.07 -15.25 15.44
N ALA A 155 -26.76 -14.00 15.79
CA ALA A 155 -27.37 -13.34 16.93
C ALA A 155 -28.90 -13.15 16.76
N ARG A 156 -29.36 -12.85 15.55
CA ARG A 156 -30.80 -12.77 15.22
C ARG A 156 -31.47 -14.14 15.33
N GLU A 157 -30.86 -15.21 14.80
CA GLU A 157 -31.36 -16.58 14.93
C GLU A 157 -31.51 -16.98 16.41
N VAL A 158 -30.52 -16.64 17.23
CA VAL A 158 -30.54 -16.93 18.67
C VAL A 158 -31.62 -16.11 19.38
N LEU A 159 -31.77 -14.83 19.01
CA LEU A 159 -32.84 -13.98 19.57
C LEU A 159 -34.24 -14.56 19.28
N ASP A 160 -34.47 -15.02 18.05
CA ASP A 160 -35.74 -15.65 17.67
C ASP A 160 -35.98 -16.96 18.41
N LEU A 161 -34.91 -17.75 18.63
CA LEU A 161 -34.99 -18.95 19.46
C LEU A 161 -35.34 -18.61 20.91
N MET A 162 -34.70 -17.58 21.50
CA MET A 162 -34.99 -17.13 22.87
C MET A 162 -36.44 -16.63 23.01
N ASN A 163 -36.99 -15.93 22.01
CA ASN A 163 -38.39 -15.52 21.98
C ASN A 163 -39.35 -16.73 22.00
N ARG A 164 -39.00 -17.82 21.31
CA ARG A 164 -39.80 -19.06 21.35
C ARG A 164 -39.70 -19.77 22.69
N LEU A 165 -38.48 -19.88 23.25
CA LEU A 165 -38.21 -20.51 24.54
C LEU A 165 -38.90 -19.75 25.69
N GLU A 166 -38.93 -18.43 25.64
CA GLU A 166 -39.65 -17.60 26.61
C GLU A 166 -41.18 -17.94 26.61
N LYS A 167 -41.79 -18.04 25.42
CA LYS A 167 -43.23 -18.43 25.30
C LYS A 167 -43.50 -19.82 25.90
N ILE A 168 -42.60 -20.79 25.65
CA ILE A 168 -42.71 -22.14 26.25
C ILE A 168 -42.61 -22.04 27.77
N ALA A 169 -41.63 -21.28 28.29
CA ALA A 169 -41.43 -21.09 29.72
C ALA A 169 -42.66 -20.42 30.37
N GLN A 170 -43.25 -19.41 29.71
CA GLN A 170 -44.47 -18.72 30.17
C GLN A 170 -45.67 -19.69 30.28
N VAL A 171 -45.93 -20.51 29.27
CA VAL A 171 -47.03 -21.51 29.27
C VAL A 171 -46.84 -22.53 30.37
N ARG A 172 -45.60 -23.03 30.54
CA ARG A 172 -45.27 -24.01 31.62
C ARG A 172 -45.38 -23.38 32.99
N TYR A 173 -44.97 -22.11 33.17
CA TYR A 173 -45.16 -21.38 34.43
C TYR A 173 -46.63 -21.19 34.76
N ALA A 174 -47.49 -20.77 33.79
CA ALA A 174 -48.90 -20.65 33.99
C ALA A 174 -49.60 -21.97 34.36
N GLY A 175 -49.07 -23.11 33.87
CA GLY A 175 -49.51 -24.44 34.23
C GLY A 175 -48.91 -25.00 35.53
N GLY A 176 -48.08 -24.24 36.27
CA GLY A 176 -47.40 -24.71 37.49
C GLY A 176 -46.26 -25.73 37.24
N LEU A 177 -45.84 -25.87 35.99
CA LEU A 177 -44.83 -26.87 35.55
C LEU A 177 -43.42 -26.32 35.44
N ALA A 178 -43.21 -25.02 35.64
CA ALA A 178 -41.89 -24.35 35.59
C ALA A 178 -41.85 -23.16 36.57
N ALA A 179 -40.67 -22.77 37.00
CA ALA A 179 -40.45 -21.61 37.85
C ALA A 179 -40.54 -20.31 37.04
N GLN A 180 -41.00 -19.21 37.65
CA GLN A 180 -40.95 -17.86 37.05
C GLN A 180 -39.53 -17.47 36.62
N GLN A 181 -38.56 -17.96 37.34
CA GLN A 181 -37.11 -17.74 37.04
C GLN A 181 -36.75 -18.15 35.62
N ASP A 182 -37.35 -19.16 34.99
CA ASP A 182 -37.09 -19.61 33.64
C ASP A 182 -37.48 -18.55 32.60
N VAL A 183 -38.63 -17.89 32.79
CA VAL A 183 -39.10 -16.79 31.98
C VAL A 183 -38.13 -15.60 32.04
N ILE A 184 -37.70 -15.25 33.29
CA ILE A 184 -36.79 -14.13 33.50
C ILE A 184 -35.44 -14.42 32.84
N ARG A 185 -34.93 -15.66 32.95
CA ARG A 185 -33.67 -16.07 32.28
C ARG A 185 -33.74 -15.92 30.75
N ALA A 186 -34.84 -16.34 30.14
CA ALA A 186 -35.07 -16.14 28.71
C ALA A 186 -35.03 -14.66 28.31
N GLN A 187 -35.69 -13.77 29.11
CA GLN A 187 -35.66 -12.33 28.88
C GLN A 187 -34.27 -11.70 29.05
N VAL A 188 -33.47 -12.17 30.00
CA VAL A 188 -32.10 -11.74 30.18
C VAL A 188 -31.26 -12.10 28.95
N GLU A 189 -31.37 -13.33 28.43
CA GLU A 189 -30.66 -13.75 27.20
C GLU A 189 -31.11 -12.92 25.98
N GLN A 190 -32.42 -12.64 25.82
CA GLN A 190 -32.91 -11.75 24.75
C GLN A 190 -32.28 -10.37 24.83
N THR A 191 -32.20 -9.79 26.04
CA THR A 191 -31.59 -8.48 26.25
C THR A 191 -30.10 -8.50 25.92
N GLY A 192 -29.40 -9.58 26.30
CA GLY A 192 -28.01 -9.83 25.91
C GLY A 192 -27.84 -9.86 24.40
N MET A 193 -28.69 -10.62 23.69
CA MET A 193 -28.61 -10.69 22.22
C MET A 193 -28.91 -9.36 21.53
N ARG A 194 -29.83 -8.54 22.07
CA ARG A 194 -30.07 -7.18 21.54
C ARG A 194 -28.84 -6.27 21.72
N ASN A 195 -28.17 -6.39 22.87
CA ASN A 195 -26.92 -5.67 23.11
C ASN A 195 -25.80 -6.12 22.13
N ASP A 196 -25.66 -7.43 21.94
CA ASP A 196 -24.70 -7.98 20.96
C ASP A 196 -24.99 -7.46 19.55
N LEU A 197 -26.26 -7.37 19.13
CA LEU A 197 -26.64 -6.81 17.82
C LEU A 197 -26.24 -5.34 17.67
N ILE A 198 -26.39 -4.52 18.71
CA ILE A 198 -25.97 -3.11 18.69
C ILE A 198 -24.42 -3.02 18.52
N MET A 199 -23.69 -3.89 19.23
CA MET A 199 -22.22 -3.93 19.11
C MET A 199 -21.78 -4.35 17.70
N LEU A 200 -22.40 -5.39 17.13
CA LEU A 200 -22.12 -5.86 15.76
C LEU A 200 -22.47 -4.83 14.71
N GLU A 201 -23.58 -4.10 14.85
CA GLU A 201 -23.92 -2.99 13.96
C GLU A 201 -22.85 -1.89 14.00
N ASN A 202 -22.39 -1.51 15.20
CA ASN A 202 -21.31 -0.54 15.34
C ASN A 202 -20.03 -1.03 14.66
N GLU A 203 -19.64 -2.29 14.88
CA GLU A 203 -18.44 -2.88 14.26
C GLU A 203 -18.55 -2.92 12.73
N ASN A 204 -19.73 -3.28 12.19
CA ASN A 204 -19.97 -3.23 10.74
C ASN A 204 -19.83 -1.80 10.18
N ASN A 205 -20.31 -0.80 10.91
CA ASN A 205 -20.15 0.60 10.53
C ASN A 205 -18.67 1.04 10.52
N LEU A 206 -17.86 0.63 11.51
CA LEU A 206 -16.44 0.90 11.57
C LEU A 206 -15.68 0.24 10.40
N LEU A 207 -15.98 -1.03 10.10
CA LEU A 207 -15.37 -1.75 8.99
C LEU A 207 -15.76 -1.15 7.64
N ARG A 208 -17.02 -0.72 7.48
CA ARG A 208 -17.48 0.02 6.30
C ARG A 208 -16.71 1.33 6.11
N ALA A 209 -16.54 2.10 7.19
CA ALA A 209 -15.76 3.33 7.16
C ALA A 209 -14.30 3.07 6.78
N ARG A 210 -13.67 2.03 7.35
CA ARG A 210 -12.30 1.62 7.04
C ARG A 210 -12.13 1.19 5.58
N LEU A 211 -13.04 0.38 5.05
CA LEU A 211 -13.02 -0.02 3.63
C LEU A 211 -13.21 1.20 2.71
N ASN A 212 -14.19 2.06 2.99
CA ASN A 212 -14.40 3.27 2.20
C ASN A 212 -13.16 4.20 2.19
N ALA A 213 -12.45 4.32 3.31
CA ALA A 213 -11.20 5.06 3.37
C ALA A 213 -10.11 4.43 2.47
N LEU A 214 -9.94 3.11 2.49
CA LEU A 214 -9.00 2.39 1.62
C LEU A 214 -9.37 2.51 0.13
N LEU A 215 -10.66 2.63 -0.17
CA LEU A 215 -11.19 2.83 -1.51
C LEU A 215 -11.23 4.31 -1.95
N SER A 216 -10.87 5.24 -1.06
CA SER A 216 -10.99 6.69 -1.30
C SER A 216 -12.41 7.14 -1.66
N ARG A 217 -13.42 6.53 -1.01
CA ARG A 217 -14.83 6.86 -1.13
C ARG A 217 -15.31 7.66 0.08
N PRO A 218 -16.45 8.36 -0.02
CA PRO A 218 -17.07 8.97 1.15
C PRO A 218 -17.27 7.93 2.25
N ILE A 219 -16.87 8.25 3.48
CA ILE A 219 -16.83 7.30 4.62
C ILE A 219 -18.18 6.60 4.86
N ALA A 220 -19.30 7.33 4.67
CA ALA A 220 -20.64 6.81 4.83
C ALA A 220 -21.22 6.11 3.57
N ALA A 221 -20.45 6.00 2.49
CA ALA A 221 -20.93 5.38 1.25
C ALA A 221 -21.33 3.91 1.49
N ARG A 222 -22.37 3.48 0.78
CA ARG A 222 -22.87 2.11 0.87
C ARG A 222 -21.86 1.15 0.24
N LEU A 223 -21.67 -0.01 0.87
CA LEU A 223 -20.96 -1.17 0.34
C LEU A 223 -21.93 -2.33 0.26
N ALA A 224 -21.86 -3.12 -0.79
CA ALA A 224 -22.62 -4.36 -0.88
C ALA A 224 -22.14 -5.35 0.20
N ASP A 225 -23.02 -6.24 0.64
CA ASP A 225 -22.67 -7.27 1.60
C ASP A 225 -21.76 -8.32 0.98
N ALA A 226 -20.82 -8.81 1.78
CA ALA A 226 -19.88 -9.85 1.33
C ALA A 226 -20.65 -11.18 1.22
N GLU A 227 -20.74 -11.73 -0.01
CA GLU A 227 -21.49 -12.97 -0.23
C GLU A 227 -20.74 -14.21 0.25
N ARG A 228 -19.45 -14.26 0.05
CA ARG A 228 -18.62 -15.43 0.38
C ARG A 228 -17.17 -15.05 0.62
N LEU A 229 -16.50 -15.87 1.43
CA LEU A 229 -15.04 -15.88 1.52
C LEU A 229 -14.44 -16.62 0.32
N ARG A 230 -13.21 -16.26 -0.04
CA ARG A 230 -12.44 -16.99 -1.06
C ARG A 230 -12.14 -18.40 -0.57
N PRO A 231 -12.04 -19.38 -1.46
CA PRO A 231 -11.53 -20.69 -1.08
C PRO A 231 -10.04 -20.58 -0.68
N ILE A 232 -9.66 -21.20 0.42
CA ILE A 232 -8.23 -21.32 0.78
C ILE A 232 -7.54 -22.30 -0.16
N PRO A 233 -6.39 -21.95 -0.79
CA PRO A 233 -5.67 -22.82 -1.70
C PRO A 233 -5.36 -24.20 -1.09
N ALA A 234 -5.34 -25.24 -1.92
CA ALA A 234 -5.03 -26.59 -1.45
C ALA A 234 -3.65 -26.66 -0.75
N PRO A 235 -3.43 -27.57 0.22
CA PRO A 235 -2.16 -27.67 0.96
C PRO A 235 -0.93 -27.79 0.07
N ALA A 236 -1.04 -28.48 -1.07
CA ALA A 236 0.05 -28.60 -2.03
C ALA A 236 0.50 -27.27 -2.65
N ARG A 237 -0.36 -26.24 -2.69
CA ARG A 237 -0.01 -24.88 -3.15
C ARG A 237 0.55 -24.00 -2.04
N LEU A 238 0.46 -24.44 -0.79
CA LEU A 238 0.93 -23.77 0.41
C LEU A 238 2.17 -24.47 0.99
N ASP A 239 2.91 -25.17 0.14
CA ASP A 239 4.19 -25.78 0.53
C ASP A 239 5.25 -24.71 0.79
N PHE A 240 5.95 -24.81 1.94
CA PHE A 240 6.90 -23.79 2.37
C PHE A 240 8.03 -23.59 1.37
N ALA A 241 8.65 -24.67 0.86
CA ALA A 241 9.79 -24.58 -0.06
C ALA A 241 9.40 -23.90 -1.37
N THR A 242 8.23 -24.25 -1.92
CA THR A 242 7.69 -23.63 -3.14
C THR A 242 7.43 -22.12 -2.94
N LEU A 243 6.90 -21.74 -1.78
CA LEU A 243 6.59 -20.34 -1.48
C LEU A 243 7.85 -19.54 -1.11
N GLU A 244 8.85 -20.15 -0.51
CA GLU A 244 10.18 -19.57 -0.27
C GLU A 244 10.85 -19.15 -1.57
N ASP A 245 10.89 -20.04 -2.58
CA ASP A 245 11.46 -19.73 -3.90
C ASP A 245 10.70 -18.56 -4.57
N ARG A 246 9.37 -18.55 -4.48
CA ARG A 246 8.54 -17.47 -5.02
C ARG A 246 8.79 -16.14 -4.27
N LEU A 247 8.92 -16.19 -2.95
CA LEU A 247 9.24 -15.04 -2.11
C LEU A 247 10.57 -14.42 -2.53
N HIS A 248 11.63 -15.22 -2.67
CA HIS A 248 12.93 -14.74 -3.12
C HIS A 248 12.88 -14.08 -4.50
N GLY A 249 12.06 -14.60 -5.41
CA GLY A 249 11.98 -14.11 -6.79
C GLY A 249 11.01 -12.94 -7.01
N ARG A 250 9.98 -12.75 -6.16
CA ARG A 250 8.88 -11.84 -6.44
C ARG A 250 8.57 -10.83 -5.35
N ASN A 251 9.08 -11.02 -4.14
CA ASN A 251 8.81 -10.10 -3.02
C ASN A 251 9.27 -8.66 -3.36
N PRO A 252 8.36 -7.66 -3.26
CA PRO A 252 8.68 -6.28 -3.62
C PRO A 252 9.76 -5.64 -2.72
N GLN A 253 9.84 -6.05 -1.44
CA GLN A 253 10.83 -5.53 -0.51
C GLN A 253 12.23 -6.07 -0.85
N LEU A 254 12.35 -7.37 -1.14
CA LEU A 254 13.63 -7.96 -1.57
C LEU A 254 14.09 -7.39 -2.92
N PHE A 255 13.17 -7.15 -3.85
CA PHE A 255 13.47 -6.46 -5.10
C PHE A 255 14.00 -5.04 -4.83
N THR A 256 13.40 -4.30 -3.90
CA THR A 256 13.87 -2.96 -3.51
C THR A 256 15.26 -2.99 -2.90
N GLU A 257 15.53 -3.95 -2.00
CA GLU A 257 16.87 -4.07 -1.37
C GLU A 257 17.94 -4.52 -2.39
N GLU A 258 17.60 -5.38 -3.35
CA GLU A 258 18.50 -5.75 -4.44
C GLU A 258 18.88 -4.53 -5.30
N ALA A 259 17.91 -3.71 -5.68
CA ALA A 259 18.16 -2.47 -6.41
C ALA A 259 19.05 -1.51 -5.61
N ARG A 260 18.86 -1.41 -4.29
CA ARG A 260 19.71 -0.62 -3.39
C ARG A 260 21.16 -1.14 -3.32
N ILE A 261 21.34 -2.47 -3.32
CA ILE A 261 22.67 -3.07 -3.38
C ILE A 261 23.37 -2.66 -4.68
N LYS A 262 22.70 -2.79 -5.82
CA LYS A 262 23.24 -2.39 -7.13
C LYS A 262 23.55 -0.88 -7.19
N ALA A 263 22.70 -0.04 -6.60
CA ALA A 263 22.95 1.41 -6.48
C ALA A 263 24.21 1.68 -5.64
N ALA A 264 24.37 0.98 -4.51
CA ALA A 264 25.57 1.10 -3.66
C ALA A 264 26.84 0.61 -4.35
N GLU A 265 26.78 -0.45 -5.16
CA GLU A 265 27.90 -0.93 -5.99
C GLU A 265 28.34 0.13 -7.01
N LYS A 266 27.40 0.71 -7.74
CA LYS A 266 27.69 1.79 -8.69
C LYS A 266 28.20 3.06 -7.98
N THR A 267 27.66 3.38 -6.80
CA THR A 267 28.13 4.51 -5.98
C THR A 267 29.58 4.29 -5.50
N ARG A 268 29.90 3.08 -5.08
CA ARG A 268 31.28 2.70 -4.74
C ARG A 268 32.21 2.87 -5.93
N GLU A 269 31.85 2.34 -7.10
CA GLU A 269 32.65 2.49 -8.32
C GLU A 269 32.83 3.96 -8.71
N LEU A 270 31.80 4.79 -8.58
CA LEU A 270 31.86 6.24 -8.79
C LEU A 270 32.83 6.90 -7.81
N THR A 271 32.79 6.50 -6.53
CA THR A 271 33.74 6.99 -5.49
C THR A 271 35.18 6.68 -5.84
N TYR A 272 35.47 5.47 -6.31
CA TYR A 272 36.80 5.11 -6.80
C TYR A 272 37.22 5.90 -8.05
N LYS A 273 36.26 6.19 -8.97
CA LYS A 273 36.54 7.02 -10.14
C LYS A 273 36.79 8.50 -9.80
N ASN A 274 36.41 8.97 -8.60
CA ASN A 274 36.75 10.31 -8.13
C ASN A 274 38.26 10.51 -7.86
N ARG A 275 39.10 9.48 -7.99
CA ARG A 275 40.55 9.61 -8.03
C ARG A 275 41.05 10.30 -9.29
N TYR A 276 40.27 10.26 -10.37
CA TYR A 276 40.64 10.87 -11.64
C TYR A 276 40.14 12.30 -11.71
N PRO A 277 40.94 13.22 -12.29
CA PRO A 277 40.58 14.63 -12.38
C PRO A 277 39.45 14.85 -13.37
N ASP A 278 38.58 15.79 -13.07
CA ASP A 278 37.62 16.31 -14.03
C ASP A 278 38.27 17.46 -14.84
N LEU A 279 37.84 17.63 -16.08
CA LEU A 279 38.35 18.59 -17.03
C LEU A 279 37.30 19.67 -17.28
N THR A 280 37.75 20.93 -17.43
CA THR A 280 36.89 22.01 -17.95
C THR A 280 37.61 22.61 -19.18
N PHE A 281 36.93 22.64 -20.29
CA PHE A 281 37.41 23.31 -21.50
C PHE A 281 36.69 24.65 -21.65
N GLY A 282 37.42 25.67 -22.06
CA GLY A 282 36.89 26.97 -22.32
C GLY A 282 37.48 27.61 -23.55
N VAL A 283 36.66 28.44 -24.24
CA VAL A 283 37.08 29.29 -25.35
C VAL A 283 36.61 30.69 -25.05
N SER A 284 37.48 31.66 -25.28
CA SER A 284 37.14 33.07 -25.02
C SER A 284 37.63 34.01 -26.10
N PRO A 285 36.76 34.67 -26.84
CA PRO A 285 37.07 35.89 -27.58
C PRO A 285 37.30 37.06 -26.60
N ILE A 286 38.34 37.86 -26.88
CA ILE A 286 38.64 39.08 -26.14
C ILE A 286 38.40 40.26 -27.05
N GLN A 287 37.46 41.09 -26.63
CA GLN A 287 37.09 42.33 -27.33
C GLN A 287 37.91 43.48 -26.75
N TYR A 288 38.56 44.24 -27.64
CA TYR A 288 39.16 45.54 -27.34
C TYR A 288 38.37 46.58 -28.11
N GLN A 289 37.77 47.51 -27.39
CA GLN A 289 36.86 48.53 -27.98
C GLN A 289 35.72 47.86 -28.78
N ASN A 290 35.70 47.97 -30.10
CA ASN A 290 34.63 47.48 -30.96
C ASN A 290 35.02 46.23 -31.78
N ALA A 291 36.19 45.59 -31.52
CA ALA A 291 36.62 44.43 -32.27
C ALA A 291 37.20 43.33 -31.36
N VAL A 292 36.88 42.08 -31.73
CA VAL A 292 37.57 40.92 -31.16
C VAL A 292 38.96 40.85 -31.79
N LYS A 293 40.01 40.91 -30.95
CA LYS A 293 41.40 40.91 -31.42
C LYS A 293 42.18 39.68 -31.01
N GLU A 294 41.73 38.99 -29.98
CA GLU A 294 42.38 37.82 -29.40
C GLU A 294 41.42 36.68 -29.14
N TRP A 295 41.90 35.46 -29.26
CA TRP A 295 41.20 34.25 -28.84
C TRP A 295 42.06 33.47 -27.87
N GLU A 296 41.46 33.07 -26.74
CA GLU A 296 42.11 32.22 -25.76
C GLU A 296 41.40 30.90 -25.63
N VAL A 297 42.16 29.82 -25.42
CA VAL A 297 41.65 28.52 -25.07
C VAL A 297 42.07 28.22 -23.62
N MET A 298 41.14 27.77 -22.81
CA MET A 298 41.38 27.41 -21.41
C MET A 298 41.21 25.91 -21.26
N VAL A 299 42.13 25.28 -20.56
CA VAL A 299 41.98 23.92 -20.05
C VAL A 299 42.23 23.99 -18.55
N GLU A 300 41.22 23.61 -17.77
CA GLU A 300 41.29 23.55 -16.32
C GLU A 300 41.21 22.10 -15.88
N LEU A 301 42.00 21.71 -14.89
CA LEU A 301 42.13 20.37 -14.37
C LEU A 301 41.95 20.42 -12.86
N ASN A 302 40.96 19.68 -12.34
CA ASN A 302 40.79 19.53 -10.88
C ASN A 302 41.67 18.40 -10.35
N ILE A 303 42.84 18.75 -9.76
CA ILE A 303 43.80 17.76 -9.26
C ILE A 303 43.43 17.25 -7.87
N PRO A 304 43.17 15.95 -7.71
CA PRO A 304 42.71 15.36 -6.44
C PRO A 304 43.88 15.12 -5.46
N LEU A 305 44.31 16.11 -4.71
CA LEU A 305 45.47 16.03 -3.80
C LEU A 305 45.15 15.44 -2.43
N GLN A 306 43.91 15.55 -1.92
CA GLN A 306 43.52 15.12 -0.56
C GLN A 306 43.31 13.60 -0.48
N GLN A 307 44.36 12.84 -0.48
CA GLN A 307 44.31 11.37 -0.50
C GLN A 307 43.72 10.75 0.78
N SER A 308 43.90 11.36 1.95
CA SER A 308 43.34 10.88 3.21
C SER A 308 41.82 10.94 3.20
N SER A 309 41.26 12.05 2.72
CA SER A 309 39.81 12.23 2.57
C SER A 309 39.23 11.21 1.58
N ARG A 310 39.88 11.01 0.43
CA ARG A 310 39.39 10.04 -0.58
C ARG A 310 39.40 8.61 -0.06
N ARG A 311 40.47 8.18 0.63
CA ARG A 311 40.51 6.85 1.27
C ARG A 311 39.41 6.69 2.32
N ALA A 312 39.02 7.78 3.02
CA ALA A 312 37.89 7.74 3.95
C ALA A 312 36.58 7.54 3.20
N GLN A 313 36.33 8.26 2.10
CA GLN A 313 35.14 8.09 1.24
C GLN A 313 35.07 6.69 0.61
N GLU A 314 36.18 6.13 0.22
CA GLU A 314 36.24 4.74 -0.30
C GLU A 314 35.86 3.73 0.77
N ARG A 315 36.39 3.84 1.99
CA ARG A 315 35.99 2.98 3.11
C ARG A 315 34.53 3.17 3.49
N GLU A 316 34.04 4.41 3.44
CA GLU A 316 32.62 4.72 3.64
C GLU A 316 31.75 3.97 2.63
N SER A 317 32.09 4.06 1.33
CA SER A 317 31.31 3.40 0.27
C SER A 317 31.35 1.86 0.36
N GLU A 318 32.43 1.26 0.78
CA GLU A 318 32.54 -0.18 1.07
C GLU A 318 31.66 -0.58 2.27
N SER A 319 31.64 0.24 3.33
CA SER A 319 30.82 -0.01 4.50
C SER A 319 29.34 0.13 4.18
N MET A 320 28.96 1.10 3.33
CA MET A 320 27.59 1.29 2.88
C MET A 320 27.09 0.13 2.00
N LEU A 321 27.95 -0.41 1.12
CA LEU A 321 27.63 -1.60 0.34
C LEU A 321 27.43 -2.83 1.26
N SER A 322 28.32 -3.02 2.23
CA SER A 322 28.20 -4.10 3.21
C SER A 322 26.90 -3.97 4.03
N ALA A 323 26.56 -2.75 4.45
CA ALA A 323 25.31 -2.46 5.14
C ALA A 323 24.08 -2.77 4.29
N ALA A 324 24.10 -2.45 2.99
CA ALA A 324 22.99 -2.77 2.07
C ALA A 324 22.80 -4.29 1.94
N ARG A 325 23.86 -5.05 1.83
CA ARG A 325 23.82 -6.53 1.77
C ARG A 325 23.24 -7.13 3.05
N SER A 326 23.71 -6.66 4.21
CA SER A 326 23.19 -7.14 5.50
C SER A 326 21.71 -6.78 5.71
N ARG A 327 21.25 -5.62 5.21
CA ARG A 327 19.80 -5.26 5.25
C ARG A 327 18.96 -6.22 4.41
N LYS A 328 19.41 -6.59 3.20
CA LYS A 328 18.70 -7.58 2.37
C LYS A 328 18.61 -8.93 3.08
N GLU A 329 19.71 -9.40 3.67
CA GLU A 329 19.74 -10.67 4.41
C GLU A 329 18.80 -10.62 5.62
N ALA A 330 18.83 -9.54 6.41
CA ALA A 330 17.92 -9.36 7.53
C ALA A 330 16.46 -9.33 7.10
N ALA A 331 16.14 -8.62 6.00
CA ALA A 331 14.79 -8.59 5.43
C ALA A 331 14.36 -9.99 4.96
N ALA A 332 15.23 -10.75 4.29
CA ALA A 332 14.92 -12.11 3.85
C ALA A 332 14.60 -13.03 5.04
N ASN A 333 15.41 -13.00 6.09
CA ASN A 333 15.20 -13.80 7.30
C ASN A 333 13.88 -13.45 8.00
N GLN A 334 13.54 -12.16 8.08
CA GLN A 334 12.28 -11.71 8.65
C GLN A 334 11.08 -12.21 7.82
N LEU A 335 11.12 -12.04 6.50
CA LEU A 335 10.05 -12.45 5.59
C LEU A 335 9.82 -13.97 5.61
N LEU A 336 10.89 -14.76 5.70
CA LEU A 336 10.81 -16.22 5.85
C LEU A 336 10.16 -16.62 7.18
N GLY A 337 10.50 -15.92 8.27
CA GLY A 337 9.86 -16.12 9.57
C GLY A 337 8.35 -15.81 9.51
N GLU A 338 7.97 -14.68 8.90
CA GLU A 338 6.57 -14.30 8.71
C GLU A 338 5.82 -15.31 7.82
N LEU A 339 6.46 -15.82 6.76
CA LEU A 339 5.88 -16.86 5.90
C LEU A 339 5.60 -18.15 6.68
N ALA A 340 6.58 -18.63 7.46
CA ALA A 340 6.43 -19.83 8.27
C ALA A 340 5.31 -19.68 9.31
N GLU A 341 5.24 -18.54 10.00
CA GLU A 341 4.18 -18.23 10.97
C GLU A 341 2.80 -18.26 10.31
N ASN A 342 2.63 -17.61 9.16
CA ASN A 342 1.35 -17.54 8.48
C ASN A 342 0.91 -18.91 7.93
N LEU A 343 1.83 -19.72 7.41
CA LEU A 343 1.52 -21.08 6.97
C LEU A 343 1.08 -21.97 8.12
N SER A 344 1.81 -21.93 9.24
CA SER A 344 1.42 -22.64 10.47
C SER A 344 0.04 -22.19 10.96
N GLY A 345 -0.24 -20.88 10.89
CA GLY A 345 -1.54 -20.31 11.25
C GLY A 345 -2.69 -20.81 10.36
N ILE A 346 -2.49 -20.92 9.05
CA ILE A 346 -3.49 -21.49 8.12
C ILE A 346 -3.75 -22.97 8.46
N GLU A 347 -2.72 -23.74 8.70
CA GLU A 347 -2.86 -25.16 9.05
C GLU A 347 -3.63 -25.36 10.36
N ALA A 348 -3.31 -24.56 11.40
CA ALA A 348 -4.04 -24.56 12.65
C ALA A 348 -5.51 -24.19 12.47
N ALA A 349 -5.79 -23.12 11.71
CA ALA A 349 -7.15 -22.68 11.41
C ALA A 349 -7.98 -23.76 10.68
N ARG A 350 -7.40 -24.44 9.71
CA ARG A 350 -8.05 -25.57 9.01
C ARG A 350 -8.37 -26.74 9.94
N ARG A 351 -7.43 -27.09 10.81
CA ARG A 351 -7.66 -28.18 11.80
C ARG A 351 -8.78 -27.81 12.77
N ILE A 352 -8.81 -26.56 13.24
CA ILE A 352 -9.87 -26.05 14.13
C ILE A 352 -11.22 -26.06 13.39
N GLU A 353 -11.27 -25.56 12.15
CA GLU A 353 -12.49 -25.57 11.34
C GLU A 353 -13.01 -26.99 11.13
N THR A 354 -12.15 -27.93 10.74
CA THR A 354 -12.50 -29.32 10.55
C THR A 354 -13.05 -29.95 11.82
N LEU A 355 -12.33 -29.80 12.95
CA LEU A 355 -12.76 -30.35 14.24
C LEU A 355 -14.10 -29.75 14.66
N THR A 356 -14.29 -28.45 14.48
CA THR A 356 -15.53 -27.77 14.83
C THR A 356 -16.69 -28.25 13.97
N THR A 357 -16.49 -28.37 12.66
CA THR A 357 -17.55 -28.75 11.73
C THR A 357 -17.92 -30.23 11.82
N THR A 358 -16.93 -31.12 11.99
CA THR A 358 -17.17 -32.57 11.96
C THR A 358 -17.53 -33.14 13.33
N SER A 359 -17.18 -32.50 14.42
CA SER A 359 -17.36 -33.05 15.78
C SER A 359 -18.10 -32.10 16.73
N LEU A 360 -17.56 -30.91 16.98
CA LEU A 360 -18.07 -30.04 18.04
C LEU A 360 -19.51 -29.54 17.74
N LEU A 361 -19.76 -29.04 16.54
CA LEU A 361 -21.06 -28.50 16.17
C LEU A 361 -22.15 -29.59 16.15
N PRO A 362 -22.00 -30.76 15.52
CA PRO A 362 -22.97 -31.84 15.61
C PRO A 362 -23.26 -32.32 17.04
N GLN A 363 -22.23 -32.41 17.89
CA GLN A 363 -22.41 -32.79 19.29
C GLN A 363 -23.18 -31.75 20.09
N ALA A 364 -22.87 -30.46 19.90
CA ALA A 364 -23.62 -29.36 20.50
C ALA A 364 -25.09 -29.32 20.08
N GLU A 365 -25.37 -29.55 18.77
CA GLU A 365 -26.74 -29.60 18.26
C GLU A 365 -27.54 -30.80 18.82
N LEU A 366 -26.93 -31.97 18.95
CA LEU A 366 -27.56 -33.12 19.58
C LEU A 366 -27.82 -32.88 21.07
N THR A 367 -26.86 -32.27 21.78
CA THR A 367 -27.01 -31.86 23.18
C THR A 367 -28.19 -30.92 23.37
N PHE A 368 -28.30 -29.90 22.49
CA PHE A 368 -29.42 -28.96 22.56
C PHE A 368 -30.76 -29.64 22.30
N LYS A 369 -30.87 -30.51 21.28
CA LYS A 369 -32.11 -31.25 20.97
C LYS A 369 -32.52 -32.13 22.17
N ALA A 370 -31.58 -32.83 22.81
CA ALA A 370 -31.85 -33.63 23.96
C ALA A 370 -32.27 -32.79 25.21
N ALA A 371 -31.59 -31.64 25.43
CA ALA A 371 -31.93 -30.72 26.50
C ALA A 371 -33.34 -30.12 26.32
N LEU A 372 -33.67 -29.70 25.09
CA LEU A 372 -34.98 -29.13 24.78
C LEU A 372 -36.12 -30.17 25.03
N ALA A 373 -35.97 -31.37 24.48
CA ALA A 373 -36.94 -32.47 24.73
C ALA A 373 -37.07 -32.85 26.22
N GLY A 374 -35.94 -32.84 26.95
CA GLY A 374 -35.94 -33.04 28.38
C GLY A 374 -36.65 -31.95 29.19
N TYR A 375 -36.48 -30.68 28.76
CA TYR A 375 -37.19 -29.54 29.35
C TYR A 375 -38.69 -29.60 29.10
N GLU A 376 -39.10 -29.91 27.88
CA GLU A 376 -40.54 -30.08 27.53
C GLU A 376 -41.21 -31.14 28.35
N THR A 377 -40.50 -32.24 28.70
CA THR A 377 -41.01 -33.33 29.53
C THR A 377 -40.78 -33.14 31.04
N GLY A 378 -40.13 -32.05 31.46
CA GLY A 378 -39.86 -31.74 32.86
C GLY A 378 -38.72 -32.57 33.49
N LYS A 379 -37.86 -33.21 32.65
CA LYS A 379 -36.71 -34.04 33.11
C LYS A 379 -35.45 -33.25 33.35
N VAL A 380 -35.31 -32.07 32.72
CA VAL A 380 -34.18 -31.14 32.86
C VAL A 380 -34.66 -29.72 33.09
N ASP A 381 -33.81 -28.88 33.68
CA ASP A 381 -34.11 -27.48 33.94
C ASP A 381 -33.86 -26.59 32.69
N PHE A 382 -34.38 -25.37 32.72
CA PHE A 382 -34.21 -24.38 31.64
C PHE A 382 -32.75 -23.96 31.48
N ALA A 383 -31.96 -23.93 32.56
CA ALA A 383 -30.55 -23.56 32.52
C ALA A 383 -29.74 -24.51 31.62
N THR A 384 -30.09 -25.81 31.66
CA THR A 384 -29.47 -26.83 30.79
C THR A 384 -29.74 -26.56 29.32
N VAL A 385 -30.95 -26.09 28.93
CA VAL A 385 -31.30 -25.73 27.57
C VAL A 385 -30.51 -24.49 27.11
N LEU A 386 -30.40 -23.48 27.98
CA LEU A 386 -29.64 -22.27 27.69
C LEU A 386 -28.14 -22.58 27.50
N GLU A 387 -27.59 -23.43 28.37
CA GLU A 387 -26.17 -23.84 28.26
C GLU A 387 -25.90 -24.59 26.95
N ALA A 388 -26.74 -25.53 26.58
CA ALA A 388 -26.62 -26.26 25.32
C ALA A 388 -26.74 -25.30 24.09
N GLN A 389 -27.60 -24.31 24.16
CA GLN A 389 -27.70 -23.28 23.10
C GLN A 389 -26.43 -22.41 23.01
N ARG A 390 -25.86 -22.01 24.17
CA ARG A 390 -24.60 -21.27 24.20
C ARG A 390 -23.46 -22.06 23.58
N GLN A 391 -23.42 -23.38 23.77
CA GLN A 391 -22.42 -24.26 23.15
C GLN A 391 -22.54 -24.27 21.63
N ILE A 392 -23.74 -24.31 21.05
CA ILE A 392 -23.94 -24.19 19.60
C ILE A 392 -23.45 -22.83 19.10
N ARG A 393 -23.83 -21.73 19.77
CA ARG A 393 -23.39 -20.38 19.39
C ARG A 393 -21.87 -20.29 19.40
N GLN A 394 -21.22 -20.76 20.46
CA GLN A 394 -19.77 -20.77 20.59
C GLN A 394 -19.10 -21.60 19.49
N ALA A 395 -19.64 -22.78 19.16
CA ALA A 395 -19.10 -23.62 18.09
C ALA A 395 -19.19 -22.90 16.72
N ARG A 396 -20.33 -22.28 16.40
CA ARG A 396 -20.49 -21.51 15.15
C ARG A 396 -19.56 -20.29 15.09
N GLN A 397 -19.39 -19.56 16.20
CA GLN A 397 -18.44 -18.45 16.29
C GLN A 397 -17.00 -18.91 16.13
N ASN A 398 -16.62 -20.05 16.73
CA ASN A 398 -15.30 -20.64 16.56
C ASN A 398 -15.03 -21.05 15.10
N GLN A 399 -16.04 -21.58 14.40
CA GLN A 399 -15.95 -21.89 12.98
C GLN A 399 -15.68 -20.63 12.13
N LEU A 400 -16.49 -19.58 12.32
CA LEU A 400 -16.32 -18.30 11.62
C LEU A 400 -14.96 -17.67 11.91
N LYS A 401 -14.50 -17.74 13.17
CA LYS A 401 -13.18 -17.26 13.57
C LYS A 401 -12.06 -18.03 12.86
N ALA A 402 -12.13 -19.35 12.81
CA ALA A 402 -11.13 -20.17 12.12
C ALA A 402 -11.07 -19.85 10.62
N GLN A 403 -12.22 -19.69 9.97
CA GLN A 403 -12.29 -19.26 8.57
C GLN A 403 -11.67 -17.86 8.36
N SER A 404 -11.98 -16.93 9.26
CA SER A 404 -11.41 -15.58 9.24
C SER A 404 -9.89 -15.60 9.40
N ASP A 405 -9.40 -16.33 10.40
CA ASP A 405 -7.95 -16.44 10.67
C ASP A 405 -7.21 -17.01 9.47
N ALA A 406 -7.75 -18.05 8.81
CA ALA A 406 -7.17 -18.61 7.59
C ALA A 406 -7.11 -17.58 6.45
N GLN A 407 -8.17 -16.77 6.25
CA GLN A 407 -8.22 -15.74 5.21
C GLN A 407 -7.25 -14.60 5.49
N MET A 408 -7.15 -14.14 6.73
CA MET A 408 -6.21 -13.09 7.11
C MET A 408 -4.75 -13.54 6.93
N ARG A 409 -4.43 -14.78 7.33
CA ARG A 409 -3.10 -15.36 7.10
C ARG A 409 -2.79 -15.53 5.61
N LEU A 410 -3.78 -15.92 4.80
CA LEU A 410 -3.63 -15.99 3.34
C LEU A 410 -3.33 -14.60 2.74
N ALA A 411 -4.04 -13.57 3.20
CA ALA A 411 -3.79 -12.20 2.73
C ALA A 411 -2.37 -11.72 3.07
N GLU A 412 -1.84 -12.09 4.25
CA GLU A 412 -0.46 -11.78 4.62
C GLU A 412 0.55 -12.56 3.74
N ILE A 413 0.32 -13.84 3.45
CA ILE A 413 1.18 -14.60 2.53
C ILE A 413 1.20 -13.96 1.13
N GLU A 414 0.04 -13.58 0.59
CA GLU A 414 -0.06 -12.90 -0.70
C GLU A 414 0.67 -11.54 -0.71
N LYS A 415 0.61 -10.80 0.40
CA LYS A 415 1.41 -9.58 0.58
C LYS A 415 2.91 -9.89 0.54
N LEU A 416 3.36 -10.93 1.24
CA LEU A 416 4.76 -11.36 1.25
C LEU A 416 5.23 -11.80 -0.14
N LEU A 417 4.40 -12.46 -0.92
CA LEU A 417 4.72 -12.88 -2.28
C LEU A 417 4.61 -11.74 -3.30
N GLY A 418 3.85 -10.69 -3.01
CA GLY A 418 3.52 -9.64 -3.97
C GLY A 418 2.59 -10.11 -5.09
N GLU A 419 1.92 -11.26 -4.92
CA GLU A 419 1.01 -11.84 -5.90
C GLU A 419 -0.14 -12.62 -5.21
N GLU A 420 -1.20 -12.92 -5.94
CA GLU A 420 -2.33 -13.74 -5.47
C GLU A 420 -2.05 -15.24 -5.62
N LEU A 421 -2.63 -16.06 -4.70
CA LEU A 421 -2.45 -17.51 -4.65
C LEU A 421 -3.64 -18.29 -5.21
#